data_cb2b9d649edbbe68a2bc627c20b82b27
#
_entry.id   cb2b9d649edbbe68a2bc627c20b82b27
#
_cell.length_a   1.000
_cell.length_b   1.000
_cell.length_c   1.000
_cell.angle_alpha   90.00
_cell.angle_beta   90.00
_cell.angle_gamma   90.00
#
_symmetry.space_group_name_H-M   'P 1'
#
loop_
_entity.id
_entity.type
_entity.pdbx_description
1 polymer ?
#
loop_
_entity_poly.entity_id
_entity_poly.type
_entity_poly.pdbx_seq_one_letter_code
_entity_poly.pdbx_strand_id
1 'polypeptide(L)'
;KSTGRYARNGGEEETIPAIEWLLELAAKPETARTRPVFRIDNEEVKDNLGLDNSEKHFSVNDITTGNNFERLARESGRIHSKETSLRTPYEKSLKSVADSLLIYQRLAKSFRPQRSVDFAGELKQFEEIFPIGMAAARAHETGAEHDEEDHDQFSGLIDTLIEPGAHEGDRGGVMFWPRVIPPGNDSDADWRSLNSSLFHSITNAAAADRDWKIEIDPAAKAYAGMLTAYKNDKPEEFNSALAGYRDYLDKNGQNAALGKTGKEF
;
A
#
# COMPACT_ATOMS: atom_id res chain seq x y z
N LYS A 1 -16.66 -6.99 13.88
CA LYS A 1 -16.43 -8.46 13.93
C LYS A 1 -14.95 -8.67 13.68
N SER A 2 -14.19 -9.13 14.70
CA SER A 2 -12.78 -9.43 14.55
C SER A 2 -12.67 -10.56 13.52
N THR A 3 -12.16 -10.27 12.36
CA THR A 3 -11.64 -11.31 11.47
C THR A 3 -10.48 -11.93 12.24
N GLY A 4 -10.61 -13.19 12.64
CA GLY A 4 -9.59 -13.91 13.39
C GLY A 4 -8.29 -13.88 12.60
N ARG A 5 -7.34 -13.08 13.07
CA ARG A 5 -5.98 -13.01 12.54
C ARG A 5 -5.13 -13.83 13.47
N TYR A 6 -4.68 -14.95 12.98
CA TYR A 6 -3.92 -15.89 13.76
C TYR A 6 -2.44 -15.72 13.47
N ALA A 7 -1.64 -15.62 14.53
CA ALA A 7 -0.20 -15.80 14.47
C ALA A 7 0.13 -17.19 15.01
N ARG A 8 0.87 -18.00 14.27
CA ARG A 8 1.42 -19.24 14.81
C ARG A 8 2.78 -18.94 15.45
N ASN A 9 2.80 -18.96 16.77
CA ASN A 9 4.06 -19.02 17.54
C ASN A 9 4.12 -20.41 18.17
N GLY A 10 4.97 -21.31 17.62
CA GLY A 10 5.26 -22.60 18.26
C GLY A 10 4.08 -23.58 18.39
N GLY A 11 3.00 -23.43 17.58
CA GLY A 11 1.85 -24.33 17.58
C GLY A 11 0.60 -23.79 18.30
N GLU A 12 0.68 -22.65 18.97
CA GLU A 12 -0.48 -21.96 19.53
C GLU A 12 -0.99 -20.87 18.57
N GLU A 13 -2.33 -20.82 18.39
CA GLU A 13 -2.97 -19.77 17.59
C GLU A 13 -3.11 -18.52 18.46
N GLU A 14 -2.30 -17.47 18.17
CA GLU A 14 -2.41 -16.17 18.80
C GLU A 14 -3.12 -15.18 17.87
N THR A 15 -4.12 -14.46 18.40
CA THR A 15 -4.81 -13.39 17.68
C THR A 15 -4.10 -12.07 17.91
N ILE A 16 -3.58 -11.46 16.84
CA ILE A 16 -3.01 -10.10 16.92
C ILE A 16 -4.07 -9.04 16.63
N PRO A 17 -3.97 -7.83 17.24
CA PRO A 17 -4.87 -6.72 16.96
C PRO A 17 -4.86 -6.33 15.47
N ALA A 18 -5.99 -5.82 14.98
CA ALA A 18 -6.14 -5.43 13.57
C ALA A 18 -5.11 -4.40 13.14
N ILE A 19 -4.86 -3.41 14.00
CA ILE A 19 -3.91 -2.33 13.70
C ILE A 19 -2.48 -2.84 13.68
N GLU A 20 -2.13 -3.76 14.56
CA GLU A 20 -0.80 -4.38 14.59
C GLU A 20 -0.55 -5.19 13.32
N TRP A 21 -1.52 -6.00 12.90
CA TRP A 21 -1.44 -6.71 11.63
C TRP A 21 -1.31 -5.75 10.43
N LEU A 22 -2.04 -4.62 10.44
CA LEU A 22 -1.95 -3.63 9.36
C LEU A 22 -0.57 -2.96 9.31
N LEU A 23 -0.01 -2.63 10.48
CA LEU A 23 1.35 -2.09 10.58
C LEU A 23 2.40 -3.10 10.13
N GLU A 24 2.24 -4.37 10.52
CA GLU A 24 3.12 -5.45 10.06
C GLU A 24 3.03 -5.62 8.55
N LEU A 25 1.81 -5.62 8.00
CA LEU A 25 1.58 -5.73 6.56
C LEU A 25 2.26 -4.60 5.77
N ALA A 26 2.25 -3.38 6.29
CA ALA A 26 2.85 -2.22 5.65
C ALA A 26 4.37 -2.12 5.86
N ALA A 27 4.87 -2.44 7.07
CA ALA A 27 6.27 -2.23 7.45
C ALA A 27 7.14 -3.48 7.35
N LYS A 28 6.59 -4.68 7.63
CA LYS A 28 7.29 -5.98 7.66
C LYS A 28 6.59 -6.98 6.73
N PRO A 29 6.49 -6.72 5.41
CA PRO A 29 5.67 -7.53 4.49
C PRO A 29 6.06 -8.99 4.45
N GLU A 30 7.34 -9.32 4.61
CA GLU A 30 7.80 -10.71 4.61
C GLU A 30 7.23 -11.49 5.81
N THR A 31 7.18 -10.87 6.99
CA THR A 31 6.53 -11.45 8.18
C THR A 31 5.02 -11.57 7.97
N ALA A 32 4.37 -10.51 7.47
CA ALA A 32 2.93 -10.52 7.23
C ALA A 32 2.49 -11.62 6.24
N ARG A 33 3.33 -11.93 5.23
CA ARG A 33 3.07 -12.98 4.23
C ARG A 33 3.03 -14.39 4.84
N THR A 34 3.63 -14.61 6.01
CA THR A 34 3.61 -15.90 6.71
C THR A 34 2.41 -16.05 7.64
N ARG A 35 1.64 -14.97 7.90
CA ARG A 35 0.48 -15.01 8.79
C ARG A 35 -0.68 -15.76 8.15
N PRO A 36 -1.30 -16.75 8.83
CA PRO A 36 -2.41 -17.55 8.31
C PRO A 36 -3.74 -16.79 8.43
N VAL A 37 -3.91 -15.72 7.62
CA VAL A 37 -5.06 -14.81 7.67
C VAL A 37 -6.20 -15.19 6.73
N PHE A 38 -5.99 -16.16 5.84
CA PHE A 38 -6.98 -16.60 4.87
C PHE A 38 -7.68 -17.87 5.35
N ARG A 39 -8.97 -17.79 5.58
CA ARG A 39 -9.77 -18.96 5.91
C ARG A 39 -10.33 -19.58 4.64
N ILE A 40 -10.04 -20.88 4.43
CA ILE A 40 -10.51 -21.68 3.30
C ILE A 40 -11.13 -22.96 3.86
N ASP A 41 -12.46 -23.07 3.78
CA ASP A 41 -13.20 -24.23 4.28
C ASP A 41 -13.51 -25.25 3.16
N ASN A 42 -13.47 -24.85 1.87
CA ASN A 42 -13.83 -25.71 0.74
C ASN A 42 -12.65 -26.64 0.37
N GLU A 43 -12.85 -27.97 0.52
CA GLU A 43 -11.82 -28.99 0.27
C GLU A 43 -11.35 -28.99 -1.19
N GLU A 44 -12.25 -28.82 -2.17
CA GLU A 44 -11.91 -28.80 -3.58
C GLU A 44 -11.00 -27.60 -3.92
N VAL A 45 -11.18 -26.44 -3.24
CA VAL A 45 -10.28 -25.28 -3.38
C VAL A 45 -8.92 -25.59 -2.75
N LYS A 46 -8.89 -26.25 -1.59
CA LYS A 46 -7.64 -26.65 -0.94
C LYS A 46 -6.86 -27.64 -1.83
N ASP A 47 -7.52 -28.68 -2.33
CA ASP A 47 -6.90 -29.66 -3.25
C ASP A 47 -6.36 -28.97 -4.51
N ASN A 48 -7.14 -28.06 -5.08
CA ASN A 48 -6.74 -27.28 -6.26
C ASN A 48 -5.48 -26.43 -6.00
N LEU A 49 -5.33 -25.89 -4.79
CA LEU A 49 -4.19 -25.05 -4.41
C LEU A 49 -3.03 -25.85 -3.77
N GLY A 50 -3.19 -27.17 -3.57
CA GLY A 50 -2.21 -28.02 -2.91
C GLY A 50 -2.05 -27.71 -1.41
N LEU A 51 -3.14 -27.31 -0.75
CA LEU A 51 -3.19 -26.96 0.66
C LEU A 51 -3.58 -28.18 1.52
N ASP A 52 -3.18 -28.18 2.80
CA ASP A 52 -3.55 -29.23 3.74
C ASP A 52 -5.04 -29.17 4.08
N ASN A 53 -5.75 -30.27 3.83
CA ASN A 53 -7.19 -30.37 4.09
C ASN A 53 -7.55 -30.37 5.59
N SER A 54 -6.62 -30.70 6.47
CA SER A 54 -6.80 -30.65 7.92
C SER A 54 -6.81 -29.22 8.48
N GLU A 55 -6.20 -28.28 7.76
CA GLU A 55 -6.07 -26.88 8.16
C GLU A 55 -7.22 -26.03 7.59
N LYS A 56 -7.51 -24.92 8.26
CA LYS A 56 -8.53 -23.94 7.82
C LYS A 56 -7.96 -22.56 7.51
N HIS A 57 -6.80 -22.25 8.07
CA HIS A 57 -6.19 -20.93 7.93
C HIS A 57 -4.86 -21.05 7.22
N PHE A 58 -4.65 -20.21 6.22
CA PHE A 58 -3.51 -20.22 5.32
C PHE A 58 -2.91 -18.85 5.19
N SER A 59 -1.61 -18.81 4.96
CA SER A 59 -0.86 -17.57 4.69
C SER A 59 -0.89 -17.21 3.20
N VAL A 60 -0.45 -16.00 2.86
CA VAL A 60 -0.23 -15.62 1.45
C VAL A 60 0.77 -16.59 0.80
N ASN A 61 1.84 -16.94 1.51
CA ASN A 61 2.87 -17.82 0.98
C ASN A 61 2.29 -19.21 0.64
N ASP A 62 1.42 -19.76 1.47
CA ASP A 62 0.77 -21.05 1.19
C ASP A 62 -0.08 -20.98 -0.09
N ILE A 63 -0.92 -19.93 -0.20
CA ILE A 63 -1.87 -19.77 -1.31
C ILE A 63 -1.18 -19.46 -2.63
N THR A 64 -0.02 -18.76 -2.59
CA THR A 64 0.68 -18.29 -3.80
C THR A 64 1.86 -19.15 -4.21
N THR A 65 2.07 -20.31 -3.56
CA THR A 65 3.15 -21.25 -3.91
C THR A 65 3.09 -21.69 -5.37
N GLY A 66 4.24 -21.74 -6.02
CA GLY A 66 4.34 -22.13 -7.43
C GLY A 66 3.53 -21.22 -8.35
N ASN A 67 2.72 -21.78 -9.23
CA ASN A 67 1.88 -21.05 -10.21
C ASN A 67 0.45 -20.79 -9.68
N ASN A 68 0.22 -20.92 -8.36
CA ASN A 68 -1.12 -20.75 -7.80
C ASN A 68 -1.67 -19.35 -8.00
N PHE A 69 -0.83 -18.32 -7.92
CA PHE A 69 -1.25 -16.93 -8.12
C PHE A 69 -1.84 -16.70 -9.52
N GLU A 70 -1.14 -17.13 -10.57
CA GLU A 70 -1.60 -16.99 -11.97
C GLU A 70 -2.85 -17.83 -12.23
N ARG A 71 -2.90 -19.02 -11.62
CA ARG A 71 -4.07 -19.90 -11.71
C ARG A 71 -5.29 -19.28 -11.05
N LEU A 72 -5.15 -18.73 -9.84
CA LEU A 72 -6.22 -18.03 -9.12
C LEU A 72 -6.71 -16.81 -9.92
N ALA A 73 -5.79 -16.01 -10.48
CA ALA A 73 -6.14 -14.84 -11.28
C ALA A 73 -6.95 -15.23 -12.53
N ARG A 74 -6.48 -16.24 -13.26
CA ARG A 74 -7.15 -16.75 -14.47
C ARG A 74 -8.53 -17.33 -14.18
N GLU A 75 -8.63 -18.21 -13.18
CA GLU A 75 -9.90 -18.84 -12.79
C GLU A 75 -10.90 -17.80 -12.23
N SER A 76 -10.42 -16.87 -11.40
CA SER A 76 -11.26 -15.78 -10.88
C SER A 76 -11.81 -14.91 -12.00
N GLY A 77 -10.98 -14.59 -13.02
CA GLY A 77 -11.42 -13.86 -14.22
C GLY A 77 -12.52 -14.61 -14.98
N ARG A 78 -12.37 -15.91 -15.19
CA ARG A 78 -13.39 -16.76 -15.81
C ARG A 78 -14.69 -16.81 -15.00
N ILE A 79 -14.60 -16.91 -13.68
CA ILE A 79 -15.76 -16.95 -12.78
C ILE A 79 -16.44 -15.57 -12.72
N HIS A 80 -15.68 -14.48 -12.84
CA HIS A 80 -16.23 -13.11 -12.80
C HIS A 80 -17.27 -12.89 -13.89
N SER A 81 -17.06 -13.41 -15.10
CA SER A 81 -18.00 -13.29 -16.21
C SER A 81 -19.27 -14.14 -16.04
N LYS A 82 -19.31 -15.06 -15.07
CA LYS A 82 -20.44 -15.94 -14.80
C LYS A 82 -21.40 -15.28 -13.79
N GLU A 83 -22.68 -15.32 -14.07
CA GLU A 83 -23.70 -14.83 -13.16
C GLU A 83 -23.59 -15.50 -11.77
N THR A 84 -23.70 -14.70 -10.70
CA THR A 84 -23.47 -15.17 -9.32
C THR A 84 -24.39 -16.32 -8.90
N SER A 85 -25.63 -16.30 -9.37
CA SER A 85 -26.64 -17.35 -9.15
C SER A 85 -26.22 -18.72 -9.72
N LEU A 86 -25.46 -18.72 -10.82
CA LEU A 86 -25.01 -19.92 -11.55
C LEU A 86 -23.65 -20.46 -11.09
N ARG A 87 -22.98 -19.80 -10.13
CA ARG A 87 -21.68 -20.23 -9.60
C ARG A 87 -21.85 -21.40 -8.65
N THR A 88 -21.03 -22.43 -8.83
CA THR A 88 -20.94 -23.57 -7.90
C THR A 88 -20.37 -23.14 -6.54
N PRO A 89 -20.52 -23.95 -5.47
CA PRO A 89 -19.85 -23.69 -4.18
C PRO A 89 -18.33 -23.54 -4.30
N TYR A 90 -17.69 -24.37 -5.14
CA TYR A 90 -16.26 -24.26 -5.47
C TYR A 90 -15.92 -22.89 -6.08
N GLU A 91 -16.65 -22.49 -7.13
CA GLU A 91 -16.40 -21.21 -7.82
C GLU A 91 -16.60 -19.99 -6.90
N LYS A 92 -17.61 -20.04 -6.01
CA LYS A 92 -17.85 -18.99 -5.01
C LYS A 92 -16.69 -18.91 -4.01
N SER A 93 -16.22 -20.07 -3.52
CA SER A 93 -15.11 -20.14 -2.58
C SER A 93 -13.79 -19.69 -3.21
N LEU A 94 -13.46 -20.16 -4.41
CA LEU A 94 -12.25 -19.79 -5.13
C LEU A 94 -12.22 -18.28 -5.41
N LYS A 95 -13.34 -17.72 -5.86
CA LYS A 95 -13.46 -16.27 -6.07
C LYS A 95 -13.28 -15.49 -4.78
N SER A 96 -13.83 -15.96 -3.66
CA SER A 96 -13.65 -15.32 -2.35
C SER A 96 -12.18 -15.29 -1.93
N VAL A 97 -11.42 -16.36 -2.17
CA VAL A 97 -9.97 -16.40 -1.92
C VAL A 97 -9.23 -15.38 -2.79
N ALA A 98 -9.55 -15.36 -4.08
CA ALA A 98 -8.93 -14.40 -5.01
C ALA A 98 -9.25 -12.94 -4.65
N ASP A 99 -10.50 -12.63 -4.29
CA ASP A 99 -10.91 -11.29 -3.87
C ASP A 99 -10.22 -10.88 -2.56
N SER A 100 -10.10 -11.80 -1.60
CA SER A 100 -9.39 -11.56 -0.34
C SER A 100 -7.90 -11.31 -0.56
N LEU A 101 -7.27 -12.05 -1.47
CA LEU A 101 -5.86 -11.83 -1.84
C LEU A 101 -5.66 -10.47 -2.50
N LEU A 102 -6.59 -10.04 -3.35
CA LEU A 102 -6.57 -8.70 -3.95
C LEU A 102 -6.69 -7.60 -2.89
N ILE A 103 -7.60 -7.77 -1.91
CA ILE A 103 -7.74 -6.83 -0.78
C ILE A 103 -6.44 -6.78 0.04
N TYR A 104 -5.85 -7.94 0.34
CA TYR A 104 -4.55 -8.02 1.03
C TYR A 104 -3.47 -7.21 0.31
N GLN A 105 -3.33 -7.41 -1.00
CA GLN A 105 -2.36 -6.67 -1.82
C GLN A 105 -2.61 -5.16 -1.83
N ARG A 106 -3.87 -4.74 -1.91
CA ARG A 106 -4.25 -3.32 -1.84
C ARG A 106 -3.89 -2.71 -0.49
N LEU A 107 -4.19 -3.41 0.61
CA LEU A 107 -3.84 -2.94 1.95
C LEU A 107 -2.32 -2.84 2.14
N ALA A 108 -1.56 -3.83 1.65
CA ALA A 108 -0.10 -3.82 1.73
C ALA A 108 0.55 -2.60 1.05
N LYS A 109 -0.11 -2.07 0.01
CA LYS A 109 0.38 -0.93 -0.78
C LYS A 109 -0.23 0.43 -0.35
N SER A 110 -1.11 0.44 0.67
CA SER A 110 -1.85 1.66 1.04
C SER A 110 -0.98 2.73 1.67
N PHE A 111 0.02 2.31 2.46
CA PHE A 111 0.80 3.22 3.32
C PHE A 111 2.27 3.31 2.94
N ARG A 112 2.71 2.56 1.94
CA ARG A 112 4.09 2.53 1.45
C ARG A 112 4.10 2.16 -0.02
N PRO A 113 4.97 2.79 -0.85
CA PRO A 113 5.23 2.35 -2.22
C PRO A 113 5.76 0.91 -2.22
N GLN A 114 5.31 0.08 -3.16
CA GLN A 114 5.64 -1.36 -3.16
C GLN A 114 7.13 -1.63 -3.30
N ARG A 115 7.83 -0.83 -4.10
CA ARG A 115 9.26 -0.98 -4.38
C ARG A 115 10.16 -0.38 -3.31
N SER A 116 9.59 0.43 -2.41
CA SER A 116 10.33 1.11 -1.36
C SER A 116 10.86 0.10 -0.32
N VAL A 117 12.13 0.21 0.02
CA VAL A 117 12.81 -0.56 1.06
C VAL A 117 12.99 0.27 2.34
N ASP A 118 13.31 1.56 2.18
CA ASP A 118 13.43 2.55 3.24
C ASP A 118 12.65 3.81 2.87
N PHE A 119 11.34 3.75 3.07
CA PHE A 119 10.43 4.81 2.60
C PHE A 119 10.77 6.18 3.16
N ALA A 120 11.18 6.29 4.43
CA ALA A 120 11.55 7.58 5.01
C ALA A 120 12.88 8.11 4.45
N GLY A 121 13.89 7.24 4.31
CA GLY A 121 15.17 7.60 3.71
C GLY A 121 15.04 7.99 2.24
N GLU A 122 14.27 7.21 1.47
CA GLU A 122 14.00 7.47 0.05
C GLU A 122 13.25 8.78 -0.17
N LEU A 123 12.25 9.11 0.65
CA LEU A 123 11.57 10.42 0.58
C LEU A 123 12.53 11.58 0.87
N LYS A 124 13.38 11.44 1.90
CA LYS A 124 14.35 12.46 2.25
C LYS A 124 15.36 12.66 1.12
N GLN A 125 15.92 11.56 0.60
CA GLN A 125 16.84 11.61 -0.53
C GLN A 125 16.19 12.25 -1.75
N PHE A 126 14.93 11.90 -2.02
CA PHE A 126 14.17 12.46 -3.13
C PHE A 126 13.98 13.98 -3.01
N GLU A 127 13.67 14.50 -1.81
CA GLU A 127 13.57 15.94 -1.57
C GLU A 127 14.92 16.65 -1.79
N GLU A 128 16.03 16.01 -1.37
CA GLU A 128 17.38 16.59 -1.50
C GLU A 128 17.84 16.67 -2.96
N ILE A 129 17.60 15.62 -3.75
CA ILE A 129 18.06 15.59 -5.16
C ILE A 129 17.06 16.18 -6.15
N PHE A 130 15.83 16.47 -5.74
CA PHE A 130 14.76 16.90 -6.65
C PHE A 130 15.14 18.06 -7.56
N PRO A 131 15.77 19.16 -7.09
CA PRO A 131 16.17 20.28 -7.95
C PRO A 131 17.19 19.87 -9.02
N ILE A 132 18.18 19.09 -8.63
CA ILE A 132 19.27 18.65 -9.53
C ILE A 132 18.74 17.62 -10.53
N GLY A 133 17.97 16.63 -10.04
CA GLY A 133 17.37 15.59 -10.88
C GLY A 133 16.37 16.14 -11.90
N MET A 134 15.57 17.15 -11.52
CA MET A 134 14.67 17.83 -12.46
C MET A 134 15.45 18.57 -13.55
N ALA A 135 16.59 19.21 -13.20
CA ALA A 135 17.47 19.86 -14.17
C ALA A 135 18.06 18.84 -15.15
N ALA A 136 18.58 17.72 -14.63
CA ALA A 136 19.14 16.64 -15.43
C ALA A 136 18.08 15.99 -16.34
N ALA A 137 16.88 15.69 -15.83
CA ALA A 137 15.79 15.14 -16.61
C ALA A 137 15.36 16.06 -17.76
N ARG A 138 15.23 17.35 -17.50
CA ARG A 138 14.88 18.34 -18.54
C ARG A 138 15.97 18.49 -19.59
N ALA A 139 17.25 18.46 -19.18
CA ALA A 139 18.38 18.50 -20.13
C ALA A 139 18.41 17.23 -20.98
N HIS A 140 18.16 16.06 -20.38
CA HIS A 140 18.05 14.78 -21.10
C HIS A 140 16.93 14.82 -22.16
N GLU A 141 15.73 15.27 -21.81
CA GLU A 141 14.59 15.40 -22.75
C GLU A 141 14.90 16.31 -23.95
N THR A 142 15.70 17.38 -23.74
CA THR A 142 16.06 18.35 -24.78
C THR A 142 17.33 17.97 -25.55
N GLY A 143 17.98 16.87 -25.16
CA GLY A 143 19.28 16.45 -25.73
C GLY A 143 20.45 17.36 -25.35
N ALA A 144 20.32 18.14 -24.28
CA ALA A 144 21.37 18.95 -23.71
C ALA A 144 22.32 18.12 -22.83
N GLU A 145 23.56 18.62 -22.67
CA GLU A 145 24.54 17.99 -21.78
C GLU A 145 24.03 18.03 -20.33
N HIS A 146 24.09 16.88 -19.64
CA HIS A 146 23.67 16.72 -18.26
C HIS A 146 24.51 15.65 -17.55
N ASP A 147 24.42 15.59 -16.23
CA ASP A 147 25.02 14.53 -15.45
C ASP A 147 24.11 13.28 -15.48
N GLU A 148 24.63 12.19 -16.08
CA GLU A 148 23.91 10.93 -16.21
C GLU A 148 23.65 10.26 -14.83
N GLU A 149 24.56 10.42 -13.85
CA GLU A 149 24.41 9.85 -12.51
C GLU A 149 23.24 10.53 -11.78
N ASP A 150 23.12 11.86 -11.86
CA ASP A 150 22.01 12.61 -11.28
C ASP A 150 20.67 12.25 -11.94
N HIS A 151 20.66 12.08 -13.26
CA HIS A 151 19.49 11.65 -14.01
C HIS A 151 19.04 10.25 -13.61
N ASP A 152 19.97 9.28 -13.57
CA ASP A 152 19.66 7.89 -13.25
C ASP A 152 19.20 7.73 -11.80
N GLN A 153 19.86 8.42 -10.86
CA GLN A 153 19.46 8.42 -9.44
C GLN A 153 18.05 8.98 -9.26
N PHE A 154 17.76 10.10 -9.89
CA PHE A 154 16.44 10.73 -9.83
C PHE A 154 15.35 9.83 -10.42
N SER A 155 15.59 9.29 -11.62
CA SER A 155 14.66 8.36 -12.28
C SER A 155 14.42 7.10 -11.46
N GLY A 156 15.47 6.53 -10.85
CA GLY A 156 15.37 5.37 -9.97
C GLY A 156 14.52 5.64 -8.72
N LEU A 157 14.61 6.85 -8.14
CA LEU A 157 13.77 7.24 -7.01
C LEU A 157 12.32 7.47 -7.42
N ILE A 158 12.05 8.07 -8.58
CA ILE A 158 10.70 8.17 -9.12
C ILE A 158 10.10 6.78 -9.31
N ASP A 159 10.83 5.86 -9.93
CA ASP A 159 10.37 4.48 -10.14
C ASP A 159 10.14 3.72 -8.83
N THR A 160 10.86 4.06 -7.76
CA THR A 160 10.69 3.47 -6.43
C THR A 160 9.46 4.02 -5.72
N LEU A 161 9.26 5.34 -5.78
CA LEU A 161 8.21 6.04 -5.03
C LEU A 161 6.87 6.09 -5.75
N ILE A 162 6.86 6.12 -7.08
CA ILE A 162 5.65 6.23 -7.89
C ILE A 162 5.37 4.92 -8.62
N GLU A 163 4.21 4.36 -8.36
CA GLU A 163 3.76 3.18 -9.10
C GLU A 163 3.12 3.57 -10.44
N PRO A 164 3.31 2.76 -11.50
CA PRO A 164 2.65 2.97 -12.77
C PRO A 164 1.13 3.10 -12.60
N GLY A 165 0.50 4.04 -13.30
CA GLY A 165 -0.94 4.28 -13.19
C GLY A 165 -1.37 5.09 -11.96
N ALA A 166 -0.43 5.77 -11.28
CA ALA A 166 -0.71 6.62 -10.11
C ALA A 166 -1.88 7.59 -10.31
N HIS A 167 -1.95 8.18 -11.49
CA HIS A 167 -2.97 9.16 -11.88
C HIS A 167 -4.30 8.52 -12.31
N GLU A 168 -4.32 7.24 -12.68
CA GLU A 168 -5.50 6.52 -13.13
C GLU A 168 -6.25 5.87 -11.95
N GLY A 169 -5.56 5.51 -10.88
CA GLY A 169 -6.11 4.82 -9.71
C GLY A 169 -7.23 5.59 -9.00
N ASP A 170 -7.21 6.91 -9.05
CA ASP A 170 -8.24 7.77 -8.43
C ASP A 170 -9.48 7.94 -9.33
N ARG A 171 -9.41 7.56 -10.61
CA ARG A 171 -10.51 7.68 -11.59
C ARG A 171 -11.33 6.39 -11.79
N GLY A 172 -11.21 5.41 -10.89
CA GLY A 172 -12.01 4.18 -10.96
C GLY A 172 -11.49 3.10 -11.92
N GLY A 173 -10.20 3.12 -12.22
CA GLY A 173 -9.53 2.03 -12.95
C GLY A 173 -9.57 0.69 -12.20
N VAL A 174 -9.16 -0.39 -12.87
CA VAL A 174 -9.17 -1.77 -12.32
C VAL A 174 -8.34 -1.92 -11.04
N MET A 175 -7.38 -1.01 -10.82
CA MET A 175 -6.54 -0.92 -9.62
C MET A 175 -6.99 0.23 -8.71
N PHE A 176 -8.08 0.02 -7.99
CA PHE A 176 -8.51 0.97 -6.95
C PHE A 176 -7.57 0.90 -5.74
N TRP A 177 -6.81 1.98 -5.52
CA TRP A 177 -5.94 2.14 -4.35
C TRP A 177 -6.75 2.69 -3.17
N PRO A 178 -6.57 2.14 -1.95
CA PRO A 178 -7.17 2.73 -0.76
C PRO A 178 -6.76 4.19 -0.58
N ARG A 179 -7.74 5.04 -0.30
CA ARG A 179 -7.54 6.48 -0.06
C ARG A 179 -7.21 6.68 1.41
N VAL A 180 -5.96 6.96 1.71
CA VAL A 180 -5.42 7.06 3.07
C VAL A 180 -4.87 8.44 3.41
N ILE A 181 -4.72 9.31 2.41
CA ILE A 181 -4.29 10.69 2.58
C ILE A 181 -5.54 11.58 2.67
N PRO A 182 -5.76 12.26 3.81
CA PRO A 182 -6.90 13.14 3.97
C PRO A 182 -6.81 14.34 3.03
N PRO A 183 -7.95 14.95 2.67
CA PRO A 183 -7.94 16.22 1.95
C PRO A 183 -7.22 17.26 2.79
N GLY A 184 -6.50 18.21 2.14
CA GLY A 184 -5.88 19.34 2.82
C GLY A 184 -6.94 20.31 3.41
N ASN A 185 -6.60 21.60 3.46
CA ASN A 185 -7.53 22.64 3.97
C ASN A 185 -8.77 22.86 3.08
N ASP A 186 -8.85 22.22 1.91
CA ASP A 186 -10.00 22.26 1.04
C ASP A 186 -11.03 21.21 1.50
N SER A 187 -12.11 21.68 2.11
CA SER A 187 -13.18 20.83 2.66
C SER A 187 -13.93 20.03 1.57
N ASP A 188 -13.82 20.44 0.32
CA ASP A 188 -14.50 19.82 -0.81
C ASP A 188 -13.58 18.83 -1.56
N ALA A 189 -12.31 18.77 -1.20
CA ALA A 189 -11.37 17.82 -1.78
C ALA A 189 -11.60 16.38 -1.26
N ASP A 190 -11.48 15.43 -2.15
CA ASP A 190 -11.55 13.99 -1.82
C ASP A 190 -10.28 13.49 -1.14
N TRP A 191 -10.42 12.41 -0.36
CA TRP A 191 -9.29 11.62 0.09
C TRP A 191 -8.51 11.08 -1.10
N ARG A 192 -7.19 11.02 -0.98
CA ARG A 192 -6.28 10.53 -2.03
C ARG A 192 -5.57 9.25 -1.62
N SER A 193 -5.16 8.44 -2.59
CA SER A 193 -4.20 7.38 -2.34
C SER A 193 -2.81 7.96 -2.06
N LEU A 194 -1.95 7.22 -1.36
CA LEU A 194 -0.57 7.63 -1.15
C LEU A 194 0.15 7.89 -2.49
N ASN A 195 -0.04 6.98 -3.45
CA ASN A 195 0.59 7.07 -4.77
C ASN A 195 0.15 8.32 -5.54
N SER A 196 -1.16 8.64 -5.52
CA SER A 196 -1.68 9.86 -6.12
C SER A 196 -1.15 11.12 -5.41
N SER A 197 -1.03 11.10 -4.08
CA SER A 197 -0.48 12.24 -3.33
C SER A 197 0.99 12.52 -3.69
N LEU A 198 1.82 11.47 -3.74
CA LEU A 198 3.22 11.61 -4.17
C LEU A 198 3.34 12.10 -5.62
N PHE A 199 2.53 11.54 -6.52
CA PHE A 199 2.49 11.98 -7.92
C PHE A 199 2.11 13.47 -8.05
N HIS A 200 1.11 13.93 -7.28
CA HIS A 200 0.73 15.34 -7.25
C HIS A 200 1.85 16.25 -6.70
N SER A 201 2.57 15.82 -5.66
CA SER A 201 3.73 16.57 -5.15
C SER A 201 4.77 16.78 -6.24
N ILE A 202 5.08 15.74 -7.02
CA ILE A 202 6.05 15.80 -8.13
C ILE A 202 5.55 16.71 -9.24
N THR A 203 4.32 16.53 -9.72
CA THR A 203 3.79 17.29 -10.84
C THR A 203 3.63 18.76 -10.51
N ASN A 204 3.23 19.09 -9.30
CA ASN A 204 3.13 20.47 -8.84
C ASN A 204 4.51 21.15 -8.77
N ALA A 205 5.51 20.44 -8.24
CA ALA A 205 6.88 20.95 -8.18
C ALA A 205 7.50 21.11 -9.58
N ALA A 206 7.26 20.17 -10.50
CA ALA A 206 7.72 20.22 -11.87
C ALA A 206 7.09 21.37 -12.68
N ALA A 207 5.82 21.72 -12.39
CA ALA A 207 5.12 22.82 -13.03
C ALA A 207 5.54 24.21 -12.51
N ALA A 208 6.19 24.31 -11.37
CA ALA A 208 6.56 25.57 -10.73
C ALA A 208 7.70 26.34 -11.42
N ASP A 209 8.28 25.85 -12.50
CA ASP A 209 9.23 26.45 -13.47
C ASP A 209 10.45 27.21 -12.91
N ARG A 210 10.57 27.42 -11.60
CA ARG A 210 11.70 28.05 -10.91
C ARG A 210 11.93 27.41 -9.55
N ASP A 211 13.17 27.18 -9.22
CA ASP A 211 13.64 26.67 -7.91
C ASP A 211 13.06 25.28 -7.50
N TRP A 212 12.69 24.45 -8.43
CA TRP A 212 12.13 23.08 -8.26
C TRP A 212 12.20 22.53 -6.84
N LYS A 213 11.46 23.15 -5.93
CA LYS A 213 11.33 22.69 -4.55
C LYS A 213 10.10 21.80 -4.44
N ILE A 214 10.32 20.55 -4.11
CA ILE A 214 9.21 19.64 -3.86
C ILE A 214 8.71 19.76 -2.42
N GLU A 215 7.38 19.78 -2.25
CA GLU A 215 6.71 19.66 -0.95
C GLU A 215 5.97 18.34 -0.91
N ILE A 216 6.55 17.36 -0.19
CA ILE A 216 5.88 16.07 0.05
C ILE A 216 4.78 16.26 1.08
N ASP A 217 3.62 15.66 0.80
CA ASP A 217 2.46 15.67 1.67
C ASP A 217 2.84 15.24 3.11
N PRO A 218 2.49 16.03 4.14
CA PRO A 218 2.82 15.71 5.52
C PRO A 218 2.28 14.36 5.99
N ALA A 219 1.14 13.90 5.48
CA ALA A 219 0.63 12.56 5.78
C ALA A 219 1.54 11.46 5.23
N ALA A 220 2.07 11.62 3.99
CA ALA A 220 3.01 10.68 3.42
C ALA A 220 4.31 10.60 4.23
N LYS A 221 4.85 11.73 4.68
CA LYS A 221 6.02 11.80 5.58
C LYS A 221 5.74 11.13 6.92
N ALA A 222 4.57 11.36 7.49
CA ALA A 222 4.17 10.75 8.75
C ALA A 222 4.07 9.22 8.64
N TYR A 223 3.47 8.71 7.57
CA TYR A 223 3.42 7.27 7.32
C TYR A 223 4.82 6.69 7.15
N ALA A 224 5.68 7.34 6.37
CA ALA A 224 7.06 6.91 6.20
C ALA A 224 7.81 6.83 7.54
N GLY A 225 7.71 7.86 8.39
CA GLY A 225 8.32 7.89 9.72
C GLY A 225 7.78 6.79 10.64
N MET A 226 6.45 6.64 10.73
CA MET A 226 5.82 5.61 11.55
C MET A 226 6.19 4.19 11.11
N LEU A 227 6.14 3.91 9.80
CA LEU A 227 6.46 2.57 9.28
C LEU A 227 7.94 2.22 9.44
N THR A 228 8.85 3.20 9.23
CA THR A 228 10.29 3.00 9.45
C THR A 228 10.58 2.75 10.93
N ALA A 229 9.97 3.50 11.84
CA ALA A 229 10.11 3.29 13.27
C ALA A 229 9.57 1.91 13.71
N TYR A 230 8.40 1.51 13.21
CA TYR A 230 7.82 0.18 13.49
C TYR A 230 8.69 -0.95 12.94
N LYS A 231 9.21 -0.81 11.71
CA LYS A 231 10.11 -1.78 11.09
C LYS A 231 11.36 -2.03 11.94
N ASN A 232 11.89 -0.96 12.53
CA ASN A 232 13.13 -0.97 13.30
C ASN A 232 12.91 -1.18 14.81
N ASP A 233 11.69 -1.53 15.24
CA ASP A 233 11.30 -1.75 16.63
C ASP A 233 11.65 -0.56 17.56
N LYS A 234 11.35 0.68 17.08
CA LYS A 234 11.61 1.95 17.77
C LYS A 234 10.31 2.64 18.21
N PRO A 235 9.70 2.21 19.32
CA PRO A 235 8.38 2.70 19.75
C PRO A 235 8.35 4.20 20.08
N GLU A 236 9.44 4.77 20.57
CA GLU A 236 9.50 6.21 20.88
C GLU A 236 9.49 7.05 19.58
N GLU A 237 10.23 6.65 18.55
CA GLU A 237 10.21 7.30 17.24
C GLU A 237 8.82 7.17 16.59
N PHE A 238 8.19 6.00 16.69
CA PHE A 238 6.82 5.77 16.22
C PHE A 238 5.82 6.72 16.89
N ASN A 239 5.85 6.79 18.22
CA ASN A 239 4.95 7.64 18.99
C ASN A 239 5.18 9.13 18.70
N SER A 240 6.43 9.55 18.51
CA SER A 240 6.77 10.91 18.10
C SER A 240 6.21 11.26 16.71
N ALA A 241 6.39 10.39 15.72
CA ALA A 241 5.82 10.56 14.39
C ALA A 241 4.29 10.61 14.41
N LEU A 242 3.65 9.74 15.19
CA LEU A 242 2.20 9.72 15.39
C LEU A 242 1.69 11.01 16.05
N ALA A 243 2.36 11.49 17.08
CA ALA A 243 2.00 12.73 17.76
C ALA A 243 2.11 13.94 16.81
N GLY A 244 3.23 14.04 16.08
CA GLY A 244 3.43 15.09 15.07
C GLY A 244 2.34 15.08 13.98
N TYR A 245 1.92 13.88 13.54
CA TYR A 245 0.85 13.76 12.56
C TYR A 245 -0.53 14.17 13.13
N ARG A 246 -0.84 13.82 14.38
CA ARG A 246 -2.06 14.27 15.06
C ARG A 246 -2.10 15.79 15.18
N ASP A 247 -0.99 16.40 15.63
CA ASP A 247 -0.87 17.85 15.71
C ASP A 247 -1.07 18.55 14.35
N TYR A 248 -0.56 17.94 13.29
CA TYR A 248 -0.78 18.41 11.92
C TYR A 248 -2.27 18.36 11.54
N LEU A 249 -2.95 17.24 11.80
CA LEU A 249 -4.38 17.09 11.50
C LEU A 249 -5.24 18.07 12.30
N ASP A 250 -4.90 18.32 13.58
CA ASP A 250 -5.59 19.25 14.44
C ASP A 250 -5.46 20.69 13.93
N LYS A 251 -4.25 21.11 13.57
CA LYS A 251 -3.97 22.47 13.07
C LYS A 251 -4.62 22.77 11.72
N ASN A 252 -4.82 21.75 10.89
CA ASN A 252 -5.40 21.89 9.56
C ASN A 252 -6.90 21.57 9.50
N GLY A 253 -7.60 21.50 10.66
CA GLY A 253 -9.05 21.31 10.74
C GLY A 253 -9.55 19.95 10.23
N GLN A 254 -8.65 18.99 10.00
CA GLN A 254 -8.96 17.69 9.42
C GLN A 254 -9.64 16.72 10.41
N ASN A 255 -9.68 17.06 11.69
CA ASN A 255 -10.39 16.29 12.71
C ASN A 255 -11.89 16.15 12.44
N ALA A 256 -12.51 17.10 11.74
CA ALA A 256 -13.90 17.00 11.34
C ALA A 256 -14.16 15.83 10.36
N ALA A 257 -13.20 15.54 9.48
CA ALA A 257 -13.24 14.38 8.59
C ALA A 257 -13.03 13.06 9.35
N LEU A 258 -12.16 13.07 10.36
CA LEU A 258 -11.89 11.91 11.25
C LEU A 258 -13.04 11.68 12.25
N GLY A 259 -13.71 12.73 12.70
CA GLY A 259 -14.85 12.64 13.64
C GLY A 259 -16.10 11.96 13.06
N LYS A 260 -16.20 11.84 11.75
CA LYS A 260 -17.25 11.05 11.08
C LYS A 260 -17.01 9.55 11.19
N THR A 261 -15.76 9.11 11.22
CA THR A 261 -15.39 7.69 11.31
C THR A 261 -15.64 7.11 12.71
N GLY A 262 -15.62 7.91 13.77
CA GLY A 262 -15.92 7.48 15.14
C GLY A 262 -17.38 7.14 15.42
N LYS A 263 -18.30 7.39 14.48
CA LYS A 263 -19.74 7.09 14.59
C LYS A 263 -20.19 5.88 13.77
N GLU A 264 -19.31 5.31 12.93
CA GLU A 264 -19.63 4.20 12.04
C GLU A 264 -19.06 2.84 12.53
N PHE A 265 -18.41 2.82 13.68
CA PHE A 265 -17.92 1.61 14.35
C PHE A 265 -18.60 1.44 15.72
#